data_8c8122a91a688d32cd48856b1477ac91
#
_entry.id   8c8122a91a688d32cd48856b1477ac91
#
_cell.length_a   1.000
_cell.length_b   1.000
_cell.length_c   1.000
_cell.angle_alpha   90.00
_cell.angle_beta   90.00
_cell.angle_gamma   90.00
#
_symmetry.space_group_name_H-M   'P 1'
#
loop_
_entity.id
_entity.type
_entity.pdbx_description
1 polymer ?
#
loop_
_entity_poly.entity_id
_entity_poly.type
_entity_poly.pdbx_seq_one_letter_code
_entity_poly.pdbx_strand_id
1 'polypeptide(L)'
;MAELIFAERPELKGRIHIAYCPERVLPGNVIFELVNNDRVIGGIDDASADAAAEFYGKFVTGQLHKTNCRTAEMCKLVENSSRDVQIAFANELSMICEKAGINVWELISLANKHPRVNILQPGCGVGGHCIAVDPYFISSAFPNEAKIIAQARSINNYKSEWCVEKAKNAILSFQLKNCKKPQVALMGLAFKPNIDDLRESPAMKIAKRLFAEMPDVKFNIVEPNISSHPDFDIVDFQTAFEQSDIVVYLTAHKQFFMLPQEANDKLILDFCGVIKK
;
A
#
# COMPACT_ATOMS: atom_id res chain seq x y z
N MET A 1 7.92 -27.82 3.01
CA MET A 1 8.84 -27.82 4.17
C MET A 1 8.79 -29.15 4.93
N ALA A 2 7.64 -29.63 5.41
CA ALA A 2 7.54 -30.92 6.14
C ALA A 2 8.13 -32.10 5.34
N GLU A 3 7.81 -32.20 4.05
CA GLU A 3 8.35 -33.25 3.16
C GLU A 3 9.88 -33.20 3.06
N LEU A 4 10.48 -32.00 2.99
CA LEU A 4 11.92 -31.83 2.97
C LEU A 4 12.56 -32.25 4.28
N ILE A 5 11.96 -31.87 5.42
CA ILE A 5 12.46 -32.28 6.75
C ILE A 5 12.45 -33.79 6.86
N PHE A 6 11.36 -34.44 6.46
CA PHE A 6 11.24 -35.92 6.57
C PHE A 6 12.05 -36.66 5.50
N ALA A 7 12.39 -36.02 4.38
CA ALA A 7 13.34 -36.59 3.42
C ALA A 7 14.77 -36.60 3.96
N GLU A 8 15.20 -35.50 4.58
CA GLU A 8 16.54 -35.38 5.19
C GLU A 8 16.68 -36.09 6.54
N ARG A 9 15.61 -36.15 7.31
CA ARG A 9 15.57 -36.71 8.67
C ARG A 9 14.35 -37.62 8.86
N PRO A 10 14.33 -38.82 8.22
CA PRO A 10 13.19 -39.73 8.28
C PRO A 10 12.79 -40.15 9.68
N GLU A 11 13.75 -40.23 10.61
CA GLU A 11 13.55 -40.62 12.03
C GLU A 11 12.70 -39.61 12.82
N LEU A 12 12.49 -38.38 12.30
CA LEU A 12 11.65 -37.37 12.93
C LEU A 12 10.17 -37.54 12.60
N LYS A 13 9.83 -38.35 11.60
CA LYS A 13 8.43 -38.58 11.21
C LYS A 13 7.66 -39.21 12.36
N GLY A 14 6.57 -38.58 12.79
CA GLY A 14 5.77 -39.00 13.96
C GLY A 14 6.39 -38.65 15.32
N ARG A 15 7.55 -37.96 15.34
CA ARG A 15 8.23 -37.55 16.59
C ARG A 15 8.25 -36.04 16.81
N ILE A 16 7.96 -35.29 15.79
CA ILE A 16 7.85 -33.82 15.85
C ILE A 16 6.49 -33.34 15.35
N HIS A 17 6.02 -32.23 15.90
CA HIS A 17 4.84 -31.53 15.43
C HIS A 17 5.24 -30.38 14.52
N ILE A 18 4.57 -30.24 13.38
CA ILE A 18 4.81 -29.17 12.44
C ILE A 18 3.49 -28.47 12.16
N ALA A 19 3.45 -27.15 12.39
CA ALA A 19 2.28 -26.32 12.09
C ALA A 19 2.70 -25.00 11.46
N TYR A 20 1.87 -24.51 10.56
CA TYR A 20 1.95 -23.15 10.02
C TYR A 20 0.94 -22.25 10.74
N CYS A 21 1.44 -21.21 11.38
CA CYS A 21 0.63 -20.26 12.13
C CYS A 21 0.91 -18.86 11.58
N PRO A 22 0.08 -18.35 10.63
CA PRO A 22 0.33 -17.07 9.97
C PRO A 22 0.38 -15.90 10.95
N GLU A 23 1.39 -15.05 10.79
CA GLU A 23 1.45 -13.81 11.55
C GLU A 23 0.61 -12.72 10.86
N ARG A 24 -0.27 -12.06 11.65
CA ARG A 24 -1.32 -11.15 11.17
C ARG A 24 -1.35 -9.84 11.94
N VAL A 25 -0.29 -9.52 12.69
CA VAL A 25 -0.21 -8.31 13.51
C VAL A 25 0.19 -7.08 12.70
N LEU A 26 -0.22 -5.90 13.17
CA LEU A 26 0.19 -4.62 12.60
C LEU A 26 1.46 -4.10 13.29
N PRO A 27 2.44 -3.59 12.52
CA PRO A 27 3.58 -2.87 13.10
C PRO A 27 3.10 -1.71 13.99
N GLY A 28 3.75 -1.57 15.15
CA GLY A 28 3.40 -0.56 16.15
C GLY A 28 2.45 -1.06 17.26
N ASN A 29 1.72 -2.19 17.05
CA ASN A 29 0.80 -2.76 18.03
C ASN A 29 1.01 -4.27 18.25
N VAL A 30 2.21 -4.74 17.93
CA VAL A 30 2.56 -6.17 17.80
C VAL A 30 2.20 -6.99 19.03
N ILE A 31 2.63 -6.56 20.22
CA ILE A 31 2.43 -7.34 21.46
C ILE A 31 0.94 -7.44 21.82
N PHE A 32 0.21 -6.34 21.69
CA PHE A 32 -1.23 -6.34 21.98
C PHE A 32 -1.97 -7.29 21.03
N GLU A 33 -1.72 -7.18 19.72
CA GLU A 33 -2.39 -7.99 18.72
C GLU A 33 -1.95 -9.46 18.78
N LEU A 34 -0.68 -9.73 19.12
CA LEU A 34 -0.18 -11.10 19.32
C LEU A 34 -0.96 -11.84 20.40
N VAL A 35 -1.34 -11.15 21.46
CA VAL A 35 -2.07 -11.70 22.60
C VAL A 35 -3.57 -11.75 22.36
N ASN A 36 -4.15 -10.70 21.73
CA ASN A 36 -5.59 -10.52 21.74
C ASN A 36 -6.30 -10.96 20.44
N ASN A 37 -5.57 -11.04 19.30
CA ASN A 37 -6.19 -11.44 18.04
C ASN A 37 -6.41 -12.95 17.97
N ASP A 38 -7.48 -13.36 17.28
CA ASP A 38 -7.72 -14.73 16.89
C ASP A 38 -6.56 -15.28 16.05
N ARG A 39 -6.21 -16.56 16.25
CA ARG A 39 -5.15 -17.22 15.50
C ARG A 39 -5.65 -18.37 14.66
N VAL A 40 -5.11 -18.46 13.43
CA VAL A 40 -5.25 -19.62 12.56
C VAL A 40 -4.05 -20.54 12.82
N ILE A 41 -4.31 -21.82 13.06
CA ILE A 41 -3.29 -22.83 13.37
C ILE A 41 -3.45 -23.98 12.39
N GLY A 42 -2.52 -24.10 11.45
CA GLY A 42 -2.52 -25.13 10.42
C GLY A 42 -1.52 -26.25 10.72
N GLY A 43 -1.98 -27.37 11.26
CA GLY A 43 -1.15 -28.56 11.44
C GLY A 43 -0.94 -29.34 10.15
N ILE A 44 0.18 -30.09 10.04
CA ILE A 44 0.33 -31.13 9.00
C ILE A 44 -0.59 -32.32 9.28
N ASP A 45 -0.96 -32.50 10.54
CA ASP A 45 -1.93 -33.44 11.10
C ASP A 45 -2.60 -32.84 12.33
N ASP A 46 -3.63 -33.49 12.86
CA ASP A 46 -4.40 -33.02 14.01
C ASP A 46 -3.53 -32.89 15.27
N ALA A 47 -2.61 -33.82 15.50
CA ALA A 47 -1.69 -33.78 16.64
C ALA A 47 -0.77 -32.56 16.59
N SER A 48 -0.30 -32.18 15.41
CA SER A 48 0.49 -30.97 15.19
C SER A 48 -0.32 -29.69 15.42
N ALA A 49 -1.59 -29.66 14.98
CA ALA A 49 -2.49 -28.56 15.25
C ALA A 49 -2.79 -28.42 16.75
N ASP A 50 -3.00 -29.52 17.45
CA ASP A 50 -3.26 -29.55 18.90
C ASP A 50 -2.05 -29.07 19.70
N ALA A 51 -0.86 -29.56 19.39
CA ALA A 51 0.36 -29.14 20.06
C ALA A 51 0.64 -27.63 19.87
N ALA A 52 0.43 -27.13 18.66
CA ALA A 52 0.56 -25.68 18.39
C ALA A 52 -0.53 -24.86 19.13
N ALA A 53 -1.77 -25.36 19.16
CA ALA A 53 -2.85 -24.70 19.90
C ALA A 53 -2.57 -24.66 21.41
N GLU A 54 -2.05 -25.73 21.99
CA GLU A 54 -1.62 -25.76 23.41
C GLU A 54 -0.53 -24.72 23.69
N PHE A 55 0.44 -24.61 22.79
CA PHE A 55 1.50 -23.60 22.92
C PHE A 55 0.96 -22.18 22.91
N TYR A 56 0.15 -21.83 21.89
CA TYR A 56 -0.42 -20.49 21.77
C TYR A 56 -1.43 -20.17 22.87
N GLY A 57 -2.18 -21.16 23.36
CA GLY A 57 -3.14 -21.02 24.46
C GLY A 57 -2.52 -20.59 25.79
N LYS A 58 -1.18 -20.62 25.92
CA LYS A 58 -0.48 -20.13 27.11
C LYS A 58 -0.45 -18.61 27.21
N PHE A 59 -0.63 -17.87 26.10
CA PHE A 59 -0.54 -16.41 26.08
C PHE A 59 -1.54 -15.72 25.15
N VAL A 60 -2.21 -16.42 24.24
CA VAL A 60 -3.23 -15.85 23.37
C VAL A 60 -4.59 -15.92 24.05
N THR A 61 -5.28 -14.78 24.12
CA THR A 61 -6.63 -14.66 24.68
C THR A 61 -7.72 -14.71 23.61
N GLY A 62 -7.36 -14.49 22.34
CA GLY A 62 -8.24 -14.67 21.18
C GLY A 62 -8.55 -16.15 20.91
N GLN A 63 -9.46 -16.41 19.98
CA GLN A 63 -9.82 -17.78 19.60
C GLN A 63 -8.71 -18.43 18.77
N LEU A 64 -8.49 -19.74 19.01
CA LEU A 64 -7.52 -20.55 18.29
C LEU A 64 -8.26 -21.45 17.27
N HIS A 65 -8.21 -21.06 15.99
CA HIS A 65 -8.88 -21.75 14.90
C HIS A 65 -7.96 -22.79 14.26
N LYS A 66 -8.19 -24.08 14.61
CA LYS A 66 -7.40 -25.19 14.04
C LYS A 66 -7.87 -25.53 12.63
N THR A 67 -6.90 -25.78 11.73
CA THR A 67 -7.12 -26.21 10.35
C THR A 67 -5.89 -26.95 9.83
N ASN A 68 -5.81 -27.26 8.53
CA ASN A 68 -4.63 -27.82 7.90
C ASN A 68 -3.66 -26.72 7.42
N CYS A 69 -2.39 -27.07 7.20
CA CYS A 69 -1.34 -26.14 6.77
C CYS A 69 -1.71 -25.35 5.51
N ARG A 70 -2.27 -26.01 4.48
CA ARG A 70 -2.60 -25.36 3.20
C ARG A 70 -3.66 -24.28 3.36
N THR A 71 -4.69 -24.55 4.16
CA THR A 71 -5.72 -23.55 4.47
C THR A 71 -5.13 -22.39 5.25
N ALA A 72 -4.29 -22.63 6.25
CA ALA A 72 -3.65 -21.60 7.04
C ALA A 72 -2.70 -20.72 6.19
N GLU A 73 -1.92 -21.31 5.29
CA GLU A 73 -1.09 -20.56 4.33
C GLU A 73 -1.94 -19.69 3.41
N MET A 74 -3.01 -20.28 2.83
CA MET A 74 -3.90 -19.55 1.95
C MET A 74 -4.62 -18.40 2.69
N CYS A 75 -5.01 -18.56 3.95
CA CYS A 75 -5.61 -17.48 4.75
C CYS A 75 -4.72 -16.22 4.75
N LYS A 76 -3.41 -16.36 4.98
CA LYS A 76 -2.47 -15.23 4.94
C LYS A 76 -2.45 -14.53 3.59
N LEU A 77 -2.37 -15.32 2.51
CA LEU A 77 -2.27 -14.79 1.16
C LEU A 77 -3.57 -14.09 0.69
N VAL A 78 -4.73 -14.67 1.04
CA VAL A 78 -6.03 -14.09 0.61
C VAL A 78 -6.38 -12.82 1.37
N GLU A 79 -5.96 -12.65 2.62
CA GLU A 79 -6.16 -11.41 3.38
C GLU A 79 -5.49 -10.23 2.67
N ASN A 80 -4.22 -10.39 2.27
CA ASN A 80 -3.48 -9.36 1.54
C ASN A 80 -3.98 -9.19 0.11
N SER A 81 -4.34 -10.27 -0.59
CA SER A 81 -4.91 -10.21 -1.93
C SER A 81 -6.28 -9.54 -1.95
N SER A 82 -7.14 -9.81 -0.97
CA SER A 82 -8.42 -9.12 -0.81
C SER A 82 -8.23 -7.62 -0.62
N ARG A 83 -7.26 -7.24 0.21
CA ARG A 83 -6.90 -5.83 0.43
C ARG A 83 -6.42 -5.18 -0.85
N ASP A 84 -5.56 -5.86 -1.62
CA ASP A 84 -5.04 -5.38 -2.90
C ASP A 84 -6.14 -5.17 -3.94
N VAL A 85 -7.09 -6.11 -4.06
CA VAL A 85 -8.26 -5.99 -4.94
C VAL A 85 -9.13 -4.78 -4.56
N GLN A 86 -9.38 -4.57 -3.27
CA GLN A 86 -10.17 -3.42 -2.79
C GLN A 86 -9.48 -2.09 -3.10
N ILE A 87 -8.15 -2.02 -2.97
CA ILE A 87 -7.38 -0.83 -3.33
C ILE A 87 -7.39 -0.62 -4.86
N ALA A 88 -7.26 -1.69 -5.64
CA ALA A 88 -7.33 -1.61 -7.10
C ALA A 88 -8.66 -1.04 -7.58
N PHE A 89 -9.77 -1.47 -6.98
CA PHE A 89 -11.09 -0.91 -7.28
C PHE A 89 -11.16 0.60 -6.97
N ALA A 90 -10.66 1.04 -5.82
CA ALA A 90 -10.63 2.46 -5.46
C ALA A 90 -9.72 3.27 -6.42
N ASN A 91 -8.56 2.73 -6.79
CA ASN A 91 -7.64 3.34 -7.72
C ASN A 91 -8.24 3.48 -9.13
N GLU A 92 -8.93 2.45 -9.62
CA GLU A 92 -9.65 2.48 -10.88
C GLU A 92 -10.76 3.52 -10.87
N LEU A 93 -11.59 3.57 -9.81
CA LEU A 93 -12.60 4.62 -9.63
C LEU A 93 -12.00 6.02 -9.69
N SER A 94 -10.84 6.24 -9.09
CA SER A 94 -10.20 7.57 -9.12
C SER A 94 -9.81 8.00 -10.54
N MET A 95 -9.38 7.07 -11.39
CA MET A 95 -9.06 7.35 -12.80
C MET A 95 -10.32 7.62 -13.63
N ILE A 96 -11.39 6.86 -13.38
CA ILE A 96 -12.70 7.06 -14.01
C ILE A 96 -13.29 8.41 -13.62
N CYS A 97 -13.29 8.73 -12.32
CA CYS A 97 -13.83 9.97 -11.78
C CYS A 97 -13.11 11.19 -12.33
N GLU A 98 -11.79 11.15 -12.43
CA GLU A 98 -11.00 12.23 -13.01
C GLU A 98 -11.40 12.47 -14.47
N LYS A 99 -11.56 11.43 -15.28
CA LYS A 99 -12.00 11.55 -16.67
C LYS A 99 -13.45 12.03 -16.79
N ALA A 100 -14.29 11.67 -15.83
CA ALA A 100 -15.71 12.07 -15.79
C ALA A 100 -15.96 13.45 -15.15
N GLY A 101 -14.94 14.10 -14.59
CA GLY A 101 -15.07 15.35 -13.86
C GLY A 101 -15.80 15.19 -12.53
N ILE A 102 -15.70 14.04 -11.89
CA ILE A 102 -16.33 13.69 -10.60
C ILE A 102 -15.27 13.73 -9.50
N ASN A 103 -15.63 14.28 -8.33
CA ASN A 103 -14.79 14.18 -7.14
C ASN A 103 -14.88 12.76 -6.56
N VAL A 104 -13.78 12.00 -6.66
CA VAL A 104 -13.74 10.60 -6.18
C VAL A 104 -13.90 10.49 -4.67
N TRP A 105 -13.43 11.47 -3.91
CA TRP A 105 -13.52 11.47 -2.44
C TRP A 105 -14.97 11.63 -1.98
N GLU A 106 -15.70 12.55 -2.61
CA GLU A 106 -17.14 12.72 -2.40
C GLU A 106 -17.92 11.48 -2.82
N LEU A 107 -17.64 10.96 -4.03
CA LEU A 107 -18.28 9.74 -4.53
C LEU A 107 -18.14 8.58 -3.53
N ILE A 108 -16.91 8.30 -3.07
CA ILE A 108 -16.64 7.22 -2.13
C ILE A 108 -17.34 7.47 -0.79
N SER A 109 -17.31 8.71 -0.29
CA SER A 109 -18.01 9.08 0.95
C SER A 109 -19.52 8.81 0.86
N LEU A 110 -20.15 9.16 -0.26
CA LEU A 110 -21.58 8.92 -0.50
C LEU A 110 -21.89 7.44 -0.72
N ALA A 111 -21.10 6.73 -1.54
CA ALA A 111 -21.29 5.31 -1.80
C ALA A 111 -21.20 4.47 -0.50
N ASN A 112 -20.28 4.83 0.38
CA ASN A 112 -20.08 4.16 1.68
C ASN A 112 -21.21 4.45 2.70
N LYS A 113 -22.19 5.31 2.39
CA LYS A 113 -23.44 5.41 3.18
C LYS A 113 -24.35 4.20 2.98
N HIS A 114 -24.17 3.46 1.89
CA HIS A 114 -24.90 2.22 1.68
C HIS A 114 -24.36 1.11 2.62
N PRO A 115 -25.21 0.44 3.40
CA PRO A 115 -24.80 -0.44 4.51
C PRO A 115 -23.97 -1.66 4.10
N ARG A 116 -23.96 -2.03 2.82
CA ARG A 116 -23.22 -3.16 2.28
C ARG A 116 -22.02 -2.75 1.42
N VAL A 117 -21.65 -1.46 1.43
CA VAL A 117 -20.54 -0.93 0.61
C VAL A 117 -19.47 -0.35 1.52
N ASN A 118 -18.22 -0.75 1.27
CA ASN A 118 -17.05 -0.22 1.97
C ASN A 118 -15.89 -0.09 0.99
N ILE A 119 -15.90 0.99 0.21
CA ILE A 119 -14.85 1.32 -0.76
C ILE A 119 -13.69 1.99 -0.01
N LEU A 120 -12.47 1.53 -0.28
CA LEU A 120 -11.27 2.12 0.29
C LEU A 120 -10.93 3.45 -0.39
N GLN A 121 -9.98 4.19 0.21
CA GLN A 121 -9.49 5.42 -0.38
C GLN A 121 -8.44 5.09 -1.46
N PRO A 122 -8.47 5.77 -2.62
CA PRO A 122 -7.45 5.62 -3.65
C PRO A 122 -6.12 6.27 -3.23
N GLY A 123 -5.05 5.88 -3.94
CA GLY A 123 -3.71 6.44 -3.75
C GLY A 123 -2.88 6.34 -5.02
N CYS A 124 -1.56 6.40 -4.90
CA CYS A 124 -0.62 6.31 -6.02
C CYS A 124 -0.35 4.88 -6.49
N GLY A 125 -0.95 3.88 -5.88
CA GLY A 125 -0.69 2.45 -6.07
C GLY A 125 -0.54 1.73 -4.73
N VAL A 126 0.05 0.53 -4.75
CA VAL A 126 0.28 -0.29 -3.56
C VAL A 126 1.76 -0.58 -3.39
N GLY A 127 2.30 -0.21 -2.24
CA GLY A 127 3.68 -0.47 -1.82
C GLY A 127 3.77 -1.36 -0.60
N GLY A 128 4.97 -1.40 0.00
CA GLY A 128 5.30 -2.28 1.10
C GLY A 128 5.65 -3.69 0.63
N HIS A 129 5.99 -4.55 1.58
CA HIS A 129 6.57 -5.88 1.30
C HIS A 129 5.57 -7.04 1.44
N CYS A 130 4.30 -6.77 1.77
CA CYS A 130 3.26 -7.79 1.90
C CYS A 130 2.19 -7.64 0.82
N ILE A 131 1.37 -6.57 0.86
CA ILE A 131 0.23 -6.40 -0.06
C ILE A 131 0.69 -6.31 -1.52
N ALA A 132 1.85 -5.71 -1.78
CA ALA A 132 2.41 -5.61 -3.13
C ALA A 132 2.98 -6.95 -3.66
N VAL A 133 3.21 -7.96 -2.81
CA VAL A 133 3.92 -9.20 -3.12
C VAL A 133 3.03 -10.44 -3.02
N ASP A 134 2.30 -10.60 -1.92
CA ASP A 134 1.54 -11.82 -1.64
C ASP A 134 0.54 -12.23 -2.74
N PRO A 135 -0.14 -11.30 -3.44
CA PRO A 135 -1.02 -11.66 -4.56
C PRO A 135 -0.32 -12.41 -5.70
N TYR A 136 0.98 -12.17 -5.89
CA TYR A 136 1.74 -12.89 -6.93
C TYR A 136 1.93 -14.37 -6.60
N PHE A 137 2.00 -14.75 -5.31
CA PHE A 137 2.05 -16.17 -4.96
C PHE A 137 0.80 -16.92 -5.42
N ILE A 138 -0.39 -16.31 -5.27
CA ILE A 138 -1.64 -16.92 -5.74
C ILE A 138 -1.71 -16.89 -7.27
N SER A 139 -1.43 -15.74 -7.90
CA SER A 139 -1.57 -15.62 -9.35
C SER A 139 -0.55 -16.43 -10.14
N SER A 140 0.64 -16.67 -9.57
CA SER A 140 1.65 -17.54 -10.17
C SER A 140 1.33 -19.03 -10.00
N ALA A 141 0.76 -19.43 -8.85
CA ALA A 141 0.38 -20.81 -8.59
C ALA A 141 -0.92 -21.22 -9.34
N PHE A 142 -1.81 -20.26 -9.59
CA PHE A 142 -3.13 -20.47 -10.19
C PHE A 142 -3.41 -19.47 -11.34
N PRO A 143 -2.60 -19.48 -12.41
CA PRO A 143 -2.67 -18.43 -13.44
C PRO A 143 -4.00 -18.45 -14.25
N ASN A 144 -4.69 -19.57 -14.29
CA ASN A 144 -5.96 -19.70 -14.97
C ASN A 144 -7.16 -19.25 -14.14
N GLU A 145 -7.08 -19.37 -12.82
CA GLU A 145 -8.16 -19.11 -11.86
C GLU A 145 -8.05 -17.72 -11.24
N ALA A 146 -6.85 -17.21 -10.95
CA ALA A 146 -6.60 -15.98 -10.20
C ALA A 146 -6.75 -14.70 -11.05
N LYS A 147 -7.81 -14.59 -11.87
CA LYS A 147 -8.00 -13.49 -12.82
C LYS A 147 -8.16 -12.13 -12.14
N ILE A 148 -9.02 -12.03 -11.12
CA ILE A 148 -9.26 -10.78 -10.39
C ILE A 148 -8.00 -10.34 -9.65
N ILE A 149 -7.30 -11.27 -9.00
CA ILE A 149 -6.09 -10.98 -8.23
C ILE A 149 -4.98 -10.44 -9.14
N ALA A 150 -4.75 -11.11 -10.29
CA ALA A 150 -3.77 -10.68 -11.27
C ALA A 150 -4.11 -9.30 -11.87
N GLN A 151 -5.39 -9.08 -12.21
CA GLN A 151 -5.86 -7.82 -12.77
C GLN A 151 -5.74 -6.68 -11.74
N ALA A 152 -6.06 -6.92 -10.47
CA ALA A 152 -5.89 -5.94 -9.40
C ALA A 152 -4.44 -5.48 -9.27
N ARG A 153 -3.48 -6.40 -9.31
CA ARG A 153 -2.04 -6.05 -9.34
C ARG A 153 -1.68 -5.19 -10.55
N SER A 154 -2.21 -5.54 -11.73
CA SER A 154 -2.00 -4.74 -12.94
C SER A 154 -2.52 -3.30 -12.78
N ILE A 155 -3.73 -3.13 -12.24
CA ILE A 155 -4.34 -1.82 -11.99
C ILE A 155 -3.52 -1.02 -10.98
N ASN A 156 -3.13 -1.62 -9.85
CA ASN A 156 -2.35 -0.95 -8.82
C ASN A 156 -0.96 -0.53 -9.34
N ASN A 157 -0.32 -1.32 -10.18
CA ASN A 157 0.94 -0.96 -10.84
C ASN A 157 0.73 0.17 -11.84
N TYR A 158 -0.30 0.06 -12.69
CA TYR A 158 -0.65 1.09 -13.68
C TYR A 158 -1.00 2.43 -13.04
N LYS A 159 -1.59 2.43 -11.84
CA LYS A 159 -1.92 3.66 -11.12
C LYS A 159 -0.70 4.55 -10.90
N SER A 160 0.45 3.99 -10.58
CA SER A 160 1.69 4.76 -10.43
C SER A 160 2.14 5.38 -11.75
N GLU A 161 2.05 4.63 -12.84
CA GLU A 161 2.33 5.13 -14.19
C GLU A 161 1.41 6.29 -14.57
N TRP A 162 0.11 6.11 -14.30
CA TRP A 162 -0.90 7.13 -14.54
C TRP A 162 -0.62 8.42 -13.74
N CYS A 163 -0.18 8.32 -12.48
CA CYS A 163 0.20 9.49 -11.68
C CYS A 163 1.40 10.23 -12.29
N VAL A 164 2.41 9.51 -12.78
CA VAL A 164 3.56 10.11 -13.48
C VAL A 164 3.09 10.90 -14.70
N GLU A 165 2.28 10.27 -15.57
CA GLU A 165 1.80 10.93 -16.79
C GLU A 165 0.92 12.17 -16.47
N LYS A 166 0.09 12.12 -15.43
CA LYS A 166 -0.68 13.27 -14.98
C LYS A 166 0.22 14.42 -14.50
N ALA A 167 1.23 14.13 -13.69
CA ALA A 167 2.18 15.13 -13.22
C ALA A 167 2.98 15.75 -14.40
N LYS A 168 3.47 14.93 -15.33
CA LYS A 168 4.17 15.41 -16.54
C LYS A 168 3.28 16.33 -17.38
N ASN A 169 2.03 15.90 -17.64
CA ASN A 169 1.09 16.72 -18.42
C ASN A 169 0.79 18.07 -17.74
N ALA A 170 0.65 18.09 -16.41
CA ALA A 170 0.47 19.31 -15.64
C ALA A 170 1.69 20.25 -15.75
N ILE A 171 2.90 19.71 -15.62
CA ILE A 171 4.16 20.44 -15.76
C ILE A 171 4.28 21.07 -17.17
N LEU A 172 4.08 20.26 -18.21
CA LEU A 172 4.15 20.73 -19.61
C LEU A 172 3.08 21.77 -19.93
N SER A 173 1.86 21.57 -19.45
CA SER A 173 0.77 22.53 -19.61
C SER A 173 1.06 23.87 -18.91
N PHE A 174 1.66 23.81 -17.72
CA PHE A 174 2.09 25.01 -17.00
C PHE A 174 3.19 25.75 -17.78
N GLN A 175 4.20 25.03 -18.30
CA GLN A 175 5.29 25.61 -19.09
C GLN A 175 4.75 26.34 -20.35
N LEU A 176 3.83 25.68 -21.07
CA LEU A 176 3.22 26.27 -22.26
C LEU A 176 2.41 27.52 -21.95
N LYS A 177 1.62 27.49 -20.87
CA LYS A 177 0.75 28.60 -20.49
C LYS A 177 1.53 29.81 -19.96
N ASN A 178 2.59 29.57 -19.19
CA ASN A 178 3.29 30.62 -18.45
C ASN A 178 4.66 30.98 -19.08
N CYS A 179 5.08 30.32 -20.16
CA CYS A 179 6.41 30.49 -20.78
C CYS A 179 7.57 30.41 -19.78
N LYS A 180 7.40 29.58 -18.72
CA LYS A 180 8.33 29.45 -17.60
C LYS A 180 8.32 27.99 -17.12
N LYS A 181 9.50 27.48 -16.71
CA LYS A 181 9.61 26.15 -16.04
C LYS A 181 9.06 26.27 -14.61
N PRO A 182 8.14 25.37 -14.19
CA PRO A 182 7.63 25.40 -12.81
C PRO A 182 8.63 24.87 -11.80
N GLN A 183 8.52 25.30 -10.56
CA GLN A 183 9.01 24.54 -9.40
C GLN A 183 7.90 23.60 -8.94
N VAL A 184 8.24 22.35 -8.65
CA VAL A 184 7.27 21.30 -8.35
C VAL A 184 7.57 20.69 -6.98
N ALA A 185 6.62 20.74 -6.05
CA ALA A 185 6.71 20.01 -4.79
C ALA A 185 6.15 18.61 -4.96
N LEU A 186 6.94 17.57 -4.61
CA LEU A 186 6.49 16.19 -4.49
C LEU A 186 6.33 15.85 -3.01
N MET A 187 5.08 15.71 -2.56
CA MET A 187 4.70 15.67 -1.16
C MET A 187 4.44 14.23 -0.69
N GLY A 188 5.41 13.68 0.03
CA GLY A 188 5.40 12.33 0.60
C GLY A 188 6.06 11.28 -0.30
N LEU A 189 6.96 10.49 0.28
CA LEU A 189 7.70 9.40 -0.38
C LEU A 189 7.41 8.03 0.21
N ALA A 190 6.90 7.95 1.45
CA ALA A 190 6.60 6.69 2.12
C ALA A 190 5.43 5.94 1.43
N PHE A 191 5.43 4.62 1.54
CA PHE A 191 4.36 3.81 0.93
C PHE A 191 3.02 3.92 1.67
N LYS A 192 3.02 4.47 2.88
CA LYS A 192 1.84 4.63 3.74
C LYS A 192 1.96 5.92 4.55
N PRO A 193 0.84 6.59 4.87
CA PRO A 193 0.85 7.80 5.70
C PRO A 193 1.48 7.60 7.09
N ASN A 194 2.23 8.62 7.55
CA ASN A 194 2.75 8.74 8.92
C ASN A 194 3.76 7.66 9.34
N ILE A 195 4.50 7.12 8.38
CA ILE A 195 5.64 6.21 8.61
C ILE A 195 6.85 6.69 7.82
N ASP A 196 8.01 6.15 8.14
CA ASP A 196 9.31 6.41 7.50
C ASP A 196 9.75 5.31 6.50
N ASP A 197 8.87 4.34 6.21
CA ASP A 197 9.19 3.20 5.36
C ASP A 197 8.97 3.52 3.87
N LEU A 198 10.06 3.50 3.11
CA LEU A 198 10.09 3.80 1.68
C LEU A 198 10.10 2.55 0.79
N ARG A 199 10.09 1.34 1.38
CA ARG A 199 10.23 0.08 0.63
C ARG A 199 9.07 -0.12 -0.33
N GLU A 200 9.41 -0.39 -1.60
CA GLU A 200 8.45 -0.57 -2.70
C GLU A 200 7.39 0.55 -2.80
N SER A 201 7.72 1.76 -2.31
CA SER A 201 6.78 2.88 -2.32
C SER A 201 6.44 3.32 -3.75
N PRO A 202 5.14 3.38 -4.11
CA PRO A 202 4.69 3.99 -5.35
C PRO A 202 5.08 5.46 -5.46
N ALA A 203 4.98 6.22 -4.37
CA ALA A 203 5.36 7.63 -4.31
C ALA A 203 6.85 7.83 -4.63
N MET A 204 7.71 6.98 -4.09
CA MET A 204 9.14 6.97 -4.41
C MET A 204 9.39 6.64 -5.88
N LYS A 205 8.70 5.64 -6.44
CA LYS A 205 8.81 5.27 -7.86
C LYS A 205 8.41 6.43 -8.77
N ILE A 206 7.31 7.13 -8.42
CA ILE A 206 6.84 8.32 -9.15
C ILE A 206 7.88 9.44 -9.07
N ALA A 207 8.41 9.75 -7.88
CA ALA A 207 9.41 10.80 -7.70
C ALA A 207 10.67 10.53 -8.52
N LYS A 208 11.23 9.31 -8.44
CA LYS A 208 12.42 8.91 -9.23
C LYS A 208 12.18 9.02 -10.73
N ARG A 209 11.01 8.62 -11.22
CA ARG A 209 10.68 8.72 -12.65
C ARG A 209 10.53 10.16 -13.10
N LEU A 210 9.82 10.98 -12.37
CA LEU A 210 9.68 12.41 -12.70
C LEU A 210 11.05 13.10 -12.72
N PHE A 211 11.90 12.81 -11.76
CA PHE A 211 13.25 13.36 -11.69
C PHE A 211 14.12 12.95 -12.89
N ALA A 212 14.03 11.67 -13.29
CA ALA A 212 14.80 11.16 -14.44
C ALA A 212 14.25 11.64 -15.81
N GLU A 213 12.92 11.71 -15.96
CA GLU A 213 12.27 12.02 -17.23
C GLU A 213 12.14 13.56 -17.48
N MET A 214 12.27 14.38 -16.43
CA MET A 214 12.17 15.83 -16.50
C MET A 214 13.36 16.53 -15.81
N PRO A 215 14.60 16.30 -16.25
CA PRO A 215 15.82 16.78 -15.56
C PRO A 215 15.96 18.28 -15.50
N ASP A 216 15.25 18.99 -16.36
CA ASP A 216 15.23 20.46 -16.43
C ASP A 216 14.22 21.12 -15.48
N VAL A 217 13.42 20.35 -14.75
CA VAL A 217 12.43 20.84 -13.79
C VAL A 217 13.02 20.79 -12.39
N LYS A 218 12.82 21.87 -11.62
CA LYS A 218 13.22 21.88 -10.22
C LYS A 218 12.17 21.20 -9.36
N PHE A 219 12.54 20.07 -8.73
CA PHE A 219 11.71 19.35 -7.78
C PHE A 219 12.12 19.66 -6.34
N ASN A 220 11.16 20.03 -5.51
CA ASN A 220 11.28 20.11 -4.05
C ASN A 220 10.69 18.83 -3.47
N ILE A 221 11.56 17.95 -2.95
CA ILE A 221 11.17 16.61 -2.46
C ILE A 221 10.87 16.69 -0.96
N VAL A 222 9.71 16.21 -0.56
CA VAL A 222 9.23 16.30 0.82
C VAL A 222 8.90 14.92 1.37
N GLU A 223 9.51 14.57 2.51
CA GLU A 223 9.11 13.43 3.34
C GLU A 223 9.29 13.78 4.82
N PRO A 224 8.20 14.11 5.54
CA PRO A 224 8.31 14.64 6.91
C PRO A 224 8.86 13.64 7.95
N ASN A 225 8.88 12.36 7.64
CA ASN A 225 9.23 11.30 8.59
C ASN A 225 10.68 10.80 8.45
N ILE A 226 11.46 11.36 7.52
CA ILE A 226 12.90 11.09 7.38
C ILE A 226 13.69 12.39 7.40
N SER A 227 14.94 12.33 7.87
CA SER A 227 15.83 13.51 7.94
C SER A 227 16.70 13.68 6.69
N SER A 228 16.92 12.61 5.90
CA SER A 228 17.77 12.62 4.72
C SER A 228 17.45 11.45 3.80
N HIS A 229 17.81 11.57 2.52
CA HIS A 229 17.70 10.50 1.53
C HIS A 229 18.94 10.51 0.63
N PRO A 230 19.47 9.34 0.20
CA PRO A 230 20.72 9.30 -0.61
C PRO A 230 20.57 9.91 -2.01
N ASP A 231 19.37 9.85 -2.60
CA ASP A 231 19.14 10.31 -3.98
C ASP A 231 18.49 11.70 -4.05
N PHE A 232 17.98 12.26 -2.94
CA PHE A 232 17.20 13.50 -2.91
C PHE A 232 17.53 14.38 -1.72
N ASP A 233 17.61 15.68 -1.96
CA ASP A 233 17.58 16.69 -0.89
C ASP A 233 16.16 16.84 -0.38
N ILE A 234 15.95 16.52 0.90
CA ILE A 234 14.63 16.62 1.53
C ILE A 234 14.41 18.07 1.97
N VAL A 235 13.31 18.64 1.52
CA VAL A 235 12.89 20.02 1.81
C VAL A 235 11.76 20.00 2.85
N ASP A 236 11.74 21.02 3.72
CA ASP A 236 10.61 21.22 4.63
C ASP A 236 9.30 21.43 3.85
N PHE A 237 8.19 20.85 4.37
CA PHE A 237 6.91 20.81 3.64
C PHE A 237 6.27 22.20 3.47
N GLN A 238 6.44 23.12 4.41
CA GLN A 238 5.94 24.51 4.27
C GLN A 238 6.75 25.25 3.23
N THR A 239 8.08 25.17 3.32
CA THR A 239 9.00 25.79 2.35
C THR A 239 8.76 25.26 0.94
N ALA A 240 8.60 23.94 0.78
CA ALA A 240 8.31 23.35 -0.52
C ALA A 240 6.97 23.80 -1.09
N PHE A 241 5.92 23.87 -0.24
CA PHE A 241 4.61 24.36 -0.64
C PHE A 241 4.68 25.83 -1.10
N GLU A 242 5.32 26.70 -0.33
CA GLU A 242 5.42 28.14 -0.63
C GLU A 242 6.18 28.42 -1.92
N GLN A 243 7.31 27.72 -2.14
CA GLN A 243 8.21 27.95 -3.27
C GLN A 243 7.76 27.31 -4.59
N SER A 244 6.76 26.41 -4.57
CA SER A 244 6.39 25.64 -5.76
C SER A 244 5.18 26.22 -6.48
N ASP A 245 5.22 26.17 -7.80
CA ASP A 245 4.11 26.52 -8.69
C ASP A 245 3.10 25.37 -8.81
N ILE A 246 3.61 24.12 -8.68
CA ILE A 246 2.82 22.89 -8.75
C ILE A 246 3.08 22.05 -7.48
N VAL A 247 2.02 21.58 -6.85
CA VAL A 247 2.10 20.71 -5.66
C VAL A 247 1.45 19.37 -5.99
N VAL A 248 2.20 18.27 -5.81
CA VAL A 248 1.75 16.91 -6.08
C VAL A 248 1.74 16.12 -4.78
N TYR A 249 0.56 15.83 -4.24
CA TYR A 249 0.42 14.99 -3.04
C TYR A 249 0.44 13.52 -3.44
N LEU A 250 1.47 12.80 -2.97
CA LEU A 250 1.70 11.37 -3.26
C LEU A 250 1.35 10.48 -2.06
N THR A 251 1.59 10.97 -0.83
CA THR A 251 1.27 10.27 0.43
C THR A 251 0.64 11.24 1.41
N ALA A 252 -0.51 10.88 2.00
CA ALA A 252 -1.30 11.77 2.86
C ALA A 252 -0.76 11.79 4.31
N HIS A 253 0.41 12.37 4.54
CA HIS A 253 0.94 12.60 5.88
C HIS A 253 0.14 13.66 6.64
N LYS A 254 -0.01 13.49 7.97
CA LYS A 254 -0.78 14.40 8.83
C LYS A 254 -0.32 15.86 8.75
N GLN A 255 0.97 16.09 8.51
CA GLN A 255 1.56 17.42 8.39
C GLN A 255 0.97 18.20 7.20
N PHE A 256 0.64 17.53 6.10
CA PHE A 256 0.13 18.18 4.89
C PHE A 256 -1.28 18.75 5.05
N PHE A 257 -2.08 18.21 5.97
CA PHE A 257 -3.40 18.77 6.28
C PHE A 257 -3.36 20.13 7.01
N MET A 258 -2.16 20.56 7.44
CA MET A 258 -1.93 21.89 8.02
C MET A 258 -1.66 22.96 6.96
N LEU A 259 -1.40 22.57 5.71
CA LEU A 259 -1.21 23.47 4.59
C LEU A 259 -2.55 24.06 4.12
N PRO A 260 -2.53 25.24 3.44
CA PRO A 260 -3.72 25.81 2.86
C PRO A 260 -4.45 24.81 1.94
N GLN A 261 -5.73 24.61 2.18
CA GLN A 261 -6.58 23.71 1.37
C GLN A 261 -6.97 24.33 0.01
N GLU A 262 -6.90 25.66 -0.10
CA GLU A 262 -7.11 26.42 -1.32
C GLU A 262 -5.88 27.29 -1.59
N ALA A 263 -5.33 27.17 -2.77
CA ALA A 263 -4.21 27.98 -3.24
C ALA A 263 -4.47 28.32 -4.70
N ASN A 264 -5.07 29.49 -4.93
CA ASN A 264 -5.48 29.94 -6.27
C ASN A 264 -4.28 30.26 -7.19
N ASP A 265 -3.10 30.43 -6.61
CA ASP A 265 -1.84 30.71 -7.29
C ASP A 265 -1.05 29.44 -7.66
N LYS A 266 -1.52 28.26 -7.25
CA LYS A 266 -0.83 26.98 -7.44
C LYS A 266 -1.69 25.95 -8.16
N LEU A 267 -1.05 25.10 -8.95
CA LEU A 267 -1.68 23.90 -9.50
C LEU A 267 -1.50 22.75 -8.53
N ILE A 268 -2.60 22.19 -8.03
CA ILE A 268 -2.56 21.08 -7.07
C ILE A 268 -3.02 19.80 -7.74
N LEU A 269 -2.18 18.76 -7.65
CA LEU A 269 -2.51 17.38 -8.00
C LEU A 269 -2.58 16.56 -6.71
N ASP A 270 -3.75 16.14 -6.32
CA ASP A 270 -3.96 15.33 -5.11
C ASP A 270 -4.35 13.90 -5.47
N PHE A 271 -3.39 12.98 -5.31
CA PHE A 271 -3.60 11.56 -5.59
C PHE A 271 -3.96 10.74 -4.33
N CYS A 272 -3.99 11.35 -3.14
CA CYS A 272 -4.11 10.64 -1.88
C CYS A 272 -5.11 11.25 -0.87
N GLY A 273 -5.82 12.33 -1.23
CA GLY A 273 -6.90 12.89 -0.43
C GLY A 273 -6.46 13.83 0.69
N VAL A 274 -5.43 14.64 0.45
CA VAL A 274 -5.01 15.72 1.35
C VAL A 274 -5.96 16.91 1.24
N ILE A 275 -6.34 17.26 0.02
CA ILE A 275 -7.26 18.36 -0.27
C ILE A 275 -8.69 17.84 -0.23
N LYS A 276 -9.39 18.15 0.82
CA LYS A 276 -10.83 17.86 0.95
C LYS A 276 -11.61 18.94 0.23
N LYS A 277 -12.07 18.63 -0.97
CA LYS A 277 -13.08 19.47 -1.66
C LYS A 277 -14.47 18.98 -1.36
#